data_051a7b859baf7b9e54ef4d3a91b059e8
#
_entry.id   051a7b859baf7b9e54ef4d3a91b059e8
#
_cell.length_a   1.000
_cell.length_b   1.000
_cell.length_c   1.000
_cell.angle_alpha   90.00
_cell.angle_beta   90.00
_cell.angle_gamma   90.00
#
_symmetry.space_group_name_H-M   'P 1'
#
loop_
_entity.id
_entity.type
_entity.pdbx_description
1 polymer ?
#
loop_
_entity_poly.entity_id
_entity_poly.type
_entity_poly.pdbx_seq_one_letter_code
_entity_poly.pdbx_strand_id
1 'polypeptide(L)'
;MSDLLRALPTIKNQHNGPQLRPPAMPLTTADEGNSSSSDSSASTNDSIDTLRPSDSSATAASTPNPWPKYFEQELFLDEETPTQHAKYHVYLTPPKDATKGPLFICHHGAGATGMSFACFAAAVRKEMPGAGICSLEAREHGSYVSSPSSSEEILDFSIETLVADTLAMIEGVKQRQGWKTLPPSVLIGHSLGGAVVTRIAANGTLGAQLVGFAVLDVVEGSAIEALLHMKTYLASRPSSFASVDQAINWHIRSRTIKDLESAKASVPSLLIPKDDRWIWRTDLARTQRWWEEWFTGMSGLFLRGRAAKALVLAGTDRLDKELMVGQMQGKPLPLVLQAKRSKQSRLTTQSI
;
A
#
# COMPACT_ATOMS: atom_id res chain seq x y z
N MET A 1 -39.45 -5.90 -6.59
CA MET A 1 -38.30 -5.02 -6.27
C MET A 1 -38.74 -3.74 -5.60
N SER A 2 -39.65 -3.75 -4.63
CA SER A 2 -40.14 -2.53 -3.96
C SER A 2 -40.25 -2.59 -2.44
N ASP A 3 -39.80 -3.64 -1.79
CA ASP A 3 -39.99 -3.80 -0.34
C ASP A 3 -38.70 -3.79 0.52
N LEU A 4 -37.54 -3.58 -0.08
CA LEU A 4 -36.24 -3.57 0.63
C LEU A 4 -35.76 -2.18 1.06
N LEU A 5 -36.54 -1.12 0.80
CA LEU A 5 -36.16 0.28 1.10
C LEU A 5 -36.84 0.88 2.34
N ARG A 6 -37.60 0.09 3.13
CA ARG A 6 -38.38 0.60 4.27
C ARG A 6 -37.80 0.35 5.66
N ALA A 7 -36.61 -0.16 5.83
CA ALA A 7 -36.04 -0.49 7.13
C ALA A 7 -34.70 0.21 7.42
N LEU A 8 -34.65 1.55 7.31
CA LEU A 8 -33.54 2.33 7.85
C LEU A 8 -34.07 3.26 8.97
N PRO A 9 -33.50 3.18 10.18
CA PRO A 9 -33.91 4.06 11.28
C PRO A 9 -33.42 5.49 11.07
N THR A 10 -34.27 6.44 11.27
CA THR A 10 -34.02 7.89 11.24
C THR A 10 -33.12 8.28 12.41
N ILE A 11 -31.94 8.79 12.16
CA ILE A 11 -31.02 9.33 13.18
C ILE A 11 -31.37 10.81 13.40
N LYS A 12 -31.81 11.13 14.61
CA LYS A 12 -32.02 12.51 15.07
C LYS A 12 -30.67 13.18 15.34
N ASN A 13 -30.42 14.32 14.68
CA ASN A 13 -29.31 15.22 14.96
C ASN A 13 -29.37 15.78 16.37
N GLN A 14 -28.37 15.52 17.20
CA GLN A 14 -28.02 16.35 18.33
C GLN A 14 -26.63 16.95 18.09
N HIS A 15 -26.61 18.26 17.92
CA HIS A 15 -25.45 19.11 17.91
C HIS A 15 -24.81 19.13 19.30
N ASN A 16 -23.64 18.53 19.45
CA ASN A 16 -22.60 18.94 20.40
C ASN A 16 -21.28 18.48 19.83
N GLY A 17 -20.48 19.43 19.31
CA GLY A 17 -19.19 19.17 18.70
C GLY A 17 -18.12 18.81 19.72
N PRO A 18 -17.37 17.73 19.54
CA PRO A 18 -16.12 17.52 20.26
C PRO A 18 -14.96 18.15 19.48
N GLN A 19 -14.11 18.86 20.21
CA GLN A 19 -12.84 19.40 19.71
C GLN A 19 -11.98 18.28 19.08
N LEU A 20 -11.46 18.58 17.90
CA LEU A 20 -10.50 17.77 17.17
C LEU A 20 -9.24 17.54 18.01
N ARG A 21 -9.01 16.32 18.46
CA ARG A 21 -7.69 15.87 18.93
C ARG A 21 -6.95 15.27 17.74
N PRO A 22 -5.67 15.65 17.51
CA PRO A 22 -4.83 14.98 16.53
C PRO A 22 -4.67 13.50 16.90
N PRO A 23 -4.35 12.61 15.93
CA PRO A 23 -4.09 11.21 16.21
C PRO A 23 -2.98 11.08 17.26
N ALA A 24 -3.26 10.32 18.31
CA ALA A 24 -2.37 10.15 19.44
C ALA A 24 -1.03 9.56 18.98
N MET A 25 0.02 10.36 19.05
CA MET A 25 1.40 9.90 19.00
C MET A 25 1.69 9.10 20.27
N PRO A 26 2.47 8.02 20.21
CA PRO A 26 2.88 7.29 21.40
C PRO A 26 3.75 8.21 22.27
N LEU A 27 3.33 8.45 23.51
CA LEU A 27 4.14 9.09 24.55
C LEU A 27 5.33 8.17 24.86
N THR A 28 6.54 8.64 24.58
CA THR A 28 7.75 8.07 25.14
C THR A 28 7.83 8.51 26.61
N THR A 29 7.74 7.56 27.54
CA THR A 29 8.16 7.75 28.91
C THR A 29 9.69 7.85 28.91
N ALA A 30 10.20 9.04 29.22
CA ALA A 30 11.60 9.25 29.53
C ALA A 30 11.91 8.58 30.87
N ASP A 31 12.93 7.73 30.87
CA ASP A 31 13.59 7.28 32.09
C ASP A 31 14.86 8.12 32.24
N GLU A 32 14.95 8.84 33.35
CA GLU A 32 16.06 9.74 33.66
C GLU A 32 17.28 8.94 34.14
N GLY A 33 18.43 9.18 33.51
CA GLY A 33 19.70 8.58 33.91
C GLY A 33 20.90 9.34 33.35
N ASN A 34 21.21 10.39 34.01
CA ASN A 34 22.42 11.21 34.19
C ASN A 34 23.75 10.81 33.50
N SER A 35 24.38 11.84 32.94
CA SER A 35 25.76 12.35 32.98
C SER A 35 26.64 12.29 31.72
N SER A 36 26.98 13.52 31.34
CA SER A 36 28.28 14.15 30.99
C SER A 36 29.01 13.79 29.69
N SER A 37 29.04 14.85 28.87
CA SER A 37 30.19 15.50 28.20
C SER A 37 31.01 14.76 27.12
N SER A 38 31.03 15.27 25.95
CA SER A 38 32.05 16.09 25.26
C SER A 38 32.10 15.84 23.76
N ASP A 39 32.04 16.93 23.00
CA ASP A 39 32.57 17.28 21.69
C ASP A 39 33.15 16.19 20.78
N SER A 40 32.64 16.10 19.55
CA SER A 40 33.37 16.59 18.38
C SER A 40 32.60 16.34 17.08
N SER A 41 32.49 17.40 16.30
CA SER A 41 32.02 17.47 14.91
C SER A 41 32.85 16.59 13.98
N ALA A 42 32.18 15.78 13.18
CA ALA A 42 32.66 15.36 11.86
C ALA A 42 31.47 15.10 10.94
N SER A 43 31.23 16.03 10.03
CA SER A 43 30.37 15.84 8.87
C SER A 43 31.07 14.86 7.92
N THR A 44 30.50 13.71 7.70
CA THR A 44 30.80 12.88 6.54
C THR A 44 29.49 12.63 5.80
N ASN A 45 29.37 13.27 4.62
CA ASN A 45 28.43 12.89 3.58
C ASN A 45 28.84 11.52 3.05
N ASP A 46 28.30 10.46 3.63
CA ASP A 46 28.34 9.15 3.00
C ASP A 46 27.02 8.95 2.25
N SER A 47 27.13 9.07 0.94
CA SER A 47 26.10 8.59 0.01
C SER A 47 25.91 7.11 0.26
N ILE A 48 24.70 6.74 0.71
CA ILE A 48 24.30 5.34 0.91
C ILE A 48 24.10 4.75 -0.49
N ASP A 49 25.09 4.01 -0.93
CA ASP A 49 25.01 3.21 -2.15
C ASP A 49 23.92 2.15 -1.98
N THR A 50 22.87 2.23 -2.79
CA THR A 50 21.76 1.28 -2.76
C THR A 50 22.28 -0.09 -3.18
N LEU A 51 22.32 -1.03 -2.25
CA LEU A 51 22.79 -2.37 -2.48
C LEU A 51 21.86 -3.11 -3.46
N ARG A 52 22.35 -3.39 -4.64
CA ARG A 52 21.77 -4.32 -5.60
C ARG A 52 21.71 -5.73 -4.99
N PRO A 53 20.76 -6.57 -5.38
CA PRO A 53 20.90 -8.01 -5.23
C PRO A 53 22.03 -8.45 -6.16
N SER A 54 23.26 -8.54 -5.66
CA SER A 54 24.34 -9.22 -6.38
C SER A 54 24.17 -10.71 -6.14
N ASP A 55 24.25 -11.50 -7.21
CA ASP A 55 24.48 -12.93 -7.14
C ASP A 55 25.85 -13.21 -6.49
N SER A 56 25.90 -13.14 -5.17
CA SER A 56 27.07 -13.61 -4.43
C SER A 56 26.65 -14.14 -3.08
N SER A 57 26.91 -15.42 -2.90
CA SER A 57 26.82 -16.21 -1.69
C SER A 57 27.38 -15.49 -0.47
N ALA A 58 26.52 -14.98 0.40
CA ALA A 58 26.85 -14.67 1.77
C ALA A 58 25.74 -15.24 2.67
N THR A 59 26.09 -16.21 3.45
CA THR A 59 25.27 -16.92 4.42
C THR A 59 24.95 -16.03 5.64
N ALA A 60 24.14 -15.02 5.46
CA ALA A 60 23.30 -14.48 6.52
C ALA A 60 21.96 -15.20 6.42
N ALA A 61 21.53 -15.90 7.46
CA ALA A 61 20.26 -16.59 7.50
C ALA A 61 19.13 -15.56 7.34
N SER A 62 18.80 -15.25 6.08
CA SER A 62 17.66 -14.40 5.74
C SER A 62 16.42 -15.11 6.21
N THR A 63 15.64 -14.47 7.08
CA THR A 63 14.29 -14.96 7.37
C THR A 63 13.55 -15.04 6.05
N PRO A 64 13.17 -16.22 5.57
CA PRO A 64 12.59 -16.34 4.24
C PRO A 64 11.31 -15.54 4.18
N ASN A 65 11.13 -14.76 3.11
CA ASN A 65 9.88 -14.07 2.83
C ASN A 65 8.74 -15.11 2.81
N PRO A 66 7.70 -14.97 3.65
CA PRO A 66 6.64 -15.99 3.80
C PRO A 66 5.65 -16.03 2.64
N TRP A 67 5.95 -15.42 1.49
CA TRP A 67 5.05 -15.29 0.35
C TRP A 67 4.40 -16.62 -0.11
N PRO A 68 5.07 -17.80 -0.09
CA PRO A 68 4.44 -19.05 -0.55
C PRO A 68 3.24 -19.50 0.29
N LYS A 69 3.11 -18.98 1.52
CA LYS A 69 1.92 -19.21 2.35
C LYS A 69 0.67 -18.50 1.79
N TYR A 70 0.85 -17.41 1.04
CA TYR A 70 -0.21 -16.49 0.65
C TYR A 70 -0.48 -16.45 -0.84
N PHE A 71 0.54 -16.67 -1.66
CA PHE A 71 0.47 -16.61 -3.12
C PHE A 71 1.00 -17.91 -3.73
N GLU A 72 0.63 -18.18 -4.97
CA GLU A 72 1.05 -19.39 -5.70
C GLU A 72 2.34 -19.16 -6.49
N GLN A 73 2.60 -17.92 -6.90
CA GLN A 73 3.72 -17.54 -7.75
C GLN A 73 4.37 -16.24 -7.24
N GLU A 74 5.68 -16.18 -7.33
CA GLU A 74 6.48 -14.97 -7.25
C GLU A 74 7.09 -14.75 -8.63
N LEU A 75 6.84 -13.59 -9.23
CA LEU A 75 7.24 -13.28 -10.60
C LEU A 75 8.17 -12.08 -10.61
N PHE A 76 9.23 -12.20 -11.40
CA PHE A 76 10.09 -11.09 -11.80
C PHE A 76 9.88 -10.87 -13.29
N LEU A 77 9.49 -9.66 -13.66
CA LEU A 77 9.11 -9.27 -15.01
C LEU A 77 10.13 -8.24 -15.49
N ASP A 78 10.92 -8.63 -16.47
CA ASP A 78 11.88 -7.72 -17.08
C ASP A 78 11.19 -6.92 -18.18
N GLU A 79 11.36 -5.58 -18.16
CA GLU A 79 10.90 -4.67 -19.19
C GLU A 79 12.07 -3.78 -19.62
N GLU A 80 12.35 -3.77 -20.91
CA GLU A 80 13.35 -2.92 -21.53
C GLU A 80 12.70 -1.89 -22.43
N THR A 81 12.98 -0.62 -22.19
CA THR A 81 12.58 0.50 -23.03
C THR A 81 13.83 1.32 -23.40
N PRO A 82 13.74 2.24 -24.36
CA PRO A 82 14.86 3.12 -24.67
C PRO A 82 15.34 3.99 -23.51
N THR A 83 14.49 4.21 -22.49
CA THR A 83 14.73 5.13 -21.39
C THR A 83 14.96 4.43 -20.05
N GLN A 84 14.53 3.17 -19.90
CA GLN A 84 14.67 2.43 -18.64
C GLN A 84 14.75 0.93 -18.85
N HIS A 85 15.46 0.28 -17.94
CA HIS A 85 15.45 -1.16 -17.73
C HIS A 85 14.78 -1.40 -16.36
N ALA A 86 13.64 -2.07 -16.34
CA ALA A 86 12.88 -2.37 -15.15
C ALA A 86 12.84 -3.87 -14.87
N LYS A 87 13.03 -4.24 -13.62
CA LYS A 87 12.77 -5.57 -13.09
C LYS A 87 11.66 -5.45 -12.06
N TYR A 88 10.43 -5.68 -12.52
CA TYR A 88 9.25 -5.60 -11.67
C TYR A 88 9.04 -6.89 -10.89
N HIS A 89 8.62 -6.77 -9.65
CA HIS A 89 8.37 -7.88 -8.75
C HIS A 89 6.88 -7.94 -8.41
N VAL A 90 6.29 -9.14 -8.50
CA VAL A 90 4.85 -9.35 -8.33
C VAL A 90 4.59 -10.69 -7.64
N TYR A 91 3.65 -10.72 -6.72
CA TYR A 91 3.09 -11.95 -6.15
C TYR A 91 1.74 -12.25 -6.81
N LEU A 92 1.53 -13.49 -7.24
CA LEU A 92 0.35 -13.87 -8.01
C LEU A 92 -0.26 -15.19 -7.53
N THR A 93 -1.57 -15.22 -7.42
CA THR A 93 -2.41 -16.40 -7.52
C THR A 93 -3.35 -16.17 -8.70
N PRO A 94 -3.22 -16.88 -9.82
CA PRO A 94 -4.07 -16.65 -10.98
C PRO A 94 -5.52 -17.06 -10.71
N PRO A 95 -6.54 -16.44 -11.36
CA PRO A 95 -7.90 -16.92 -11.27
C PRO A 95 -8.02 -18.28 -11.93
N LYS A 96 -8.90 -19.15 -11.42
CA LYS A 96 -9.13 -20.50 -12.00
C LYS A 96 -9.59 -20.45 -13.45
N ASP A 97 -10.36 -19.43 -13.81
CA ASP A 97 -10.82 -19.16 -15.17
C ASP A 97 -10.55 -17.70 -15.50
N ALA A 98 -9.49 -17.44 -16.27
CA ALA A 98 -9.07 -16.10 -16.64
C ALA A 98 -10.11 -15.35 -17.50
N THR A 99 -11.07 -16.04 -18.10
CA THR A 99 -12.13 -15.40 -18.89
C THR A 99 -13.29 -14.89 -18.02
N LYS A 100 -13.41 -15.40 -16.81
CA LYS A 100 -14.50 -15.06 -15.87
C LYS A 100 -13.99 -14.28 -14.65
N GLY A 101 -12.72 -14.41 -14.30
CA GLY A 101 -12.10 -13.74 -13.14
C GLY A 101 -12.89 -13.97 -11.86
N PRO A 102 -12.93 -13.02 -10.91
CA PRO A 102 -12.19 -11.75 -10.92
C PRO A 102 -10.70 -11.92 -10.58
N LEU A 103 -9.91 -10.97 -11.03
CA LEU A 103 -8.54 -10.77 -10.59
C LEU A 103 -8.47 -9.52 -9.72
N PHE A 104 -8.10 -9.67 -8.45
CA PHE A 104 -7.82 -8.53 -7.58
C PHE A 104 -6.37 -8.09 -7.76
N ILE A 105 -6.15 -6.85 -8.21
CA ILE A 105 -4.82 -6.27 -8.41
C ILE A 105 -4.57 -5.25 -7.31
N CYS A 106 -3.60 -5.53 -6.45
CA CYS A 106 -3.34 -4.78 -5.22
C CYS A 106 -2.07 -3.94 -5.37
N HIS A 107 -2.15 -2.66 -5.02
CA HIS A 107 -1.02 -1.74 -4.96
C HIS A 107 -0.88 -1.17 -3.53
N HIS A 108 0.30 -1.34 -2.93
CA HIS A 108 0.59 -0.93 -1.56
C HIS A 108 0.83 0.59 -1.44
N GLY A 109 0.94 1.08 -0.21
CA GLY A 109 1.28 2.46 0.11
C GLY A 109 2.79 2.70 0.16
N ALA A 110 3.18 3.97 0.21
CA ALA A 110 4.58 4.37 0.35
C ALA A 110 5.22 3.75 1.60
N GLY A 111 6.39 3.14 1.45
CA GLY A 111 7.10 2.45 2.52
C GLY A 111 6.47 1.15 3.00
N ALA A 112 5.48 0.63 2.27
CA ALA A 112 4.90 -0.70 2.46
C ALA A 112 5.42 -1.66 1.36
N THR A 113 4.86 -2.84 1.23
CA THR A 113 5.22 -3.85 0.23
C THR A 113 3.98 -4.58 -0.28
N GLY A 114 4.10 -5.34 -1.36
CA GLY A 114 3.05 -6.23 -1.84
C GLY A 114 2.59 -7.23 -0.78
N MET A 115 3.47 -7.66 0.11
CA MET A 115 3.14 -8.53 1.23
C MET A 115 2.19 -7.89 2.26
N SER A 116 1.93 -6.59 2.20
CA SER A 116 0.87 -5.93 2.98
C SER A 116 -0.53 -6.49 2.66
N PHE A 117 -0.70 -7.08 1.48
CA PHE A 117 -1.93 -7.74 1.06
C PHE A 117 -1.95 -9.27 1.31
N ALA A 118 -0.93 -9.83 1.98
CA ALA A 118 -0.83 -11.27 2.20
C ALA A 118 -2.04 -11.86 2.93
N CYS A 119 -2.48 -11.25 4.03
CA CYS A 119 -3.66 -11.70 4.77
C CYS A 119 -4.96 -11.53 3.96
N PHE A 120 -5.05 -10.48 3.15
CA PHE A 120 -6.15 -10.29 2.21
C PHE A 120 -6.14 -11.39 1.14
N ALA A 121 -4.98 -11.75 0.60
CA ALA A 121 -4.83 -12.85 -0.35
C ALA A 121 -5.31 -14.19 0.25
N ALA A 122 -4.94 -14.48 1.50
CA ALA A 122 -5.42 -15.67 2.20
C ALA A 122 -6.94 -15.67 2.35
N ALA A 123 -7.54 -14.52 2.68
CA ALA A 123 -9.00 -14.38 2.80
C ALA A 123 -9.70 -14.57 1.44
N VAL A 124 -9.19 -13.95 0.36
CA VAL A 124 -9.73 -14.14 -1.01
C VAL A 124 -9.69 -15.61 -1.42
N ARG A 125 -8.57 -16.29 -1.22
CA ARG A 125 -8.45 -17.73 -1.57
C ARG A 125 -9.43 -18.59 -0.80
N LYS A 126 -9.74 -18.24 0.44
CA LYS A 126 -10.70 -18.96 1.28
C LYS A 126 -12.15 -18.70 0.86
N GLU A 127 -12.54 -17.44 0.72
CA GLU A 127 -13.92 -17.03 0.53
C GLU A 127 -14.34 -17.03 -0.95
N MET A 128 -13.38 -16.86 -1.86
CA MET A 128 -13.57 -16.81 -3.32
C MET A 128 -12.55 -17.69 -4.05
N PRO A 129 -12.56 -19.01 -3.88
CA PRO A 129 -11.50 -19.90 -4.34
C PRO A 129 -11.32 -19.96 -5.87
N GLY A 130 -12.18 -19.31 -6.66
CA GLY A 130 -12.04 -19.12 -8.10
C GLY A 130 -11.40 -17.81 -8.51
N ALA A 131 -11.29 -16.84 -7.57
CA ALA A 131 -10.71 -15.54 -7.84
C ALA A 131 -9.18 -15.59 -7.83
N GLY A 132 -8.58 -14.73 -8.67
CA GLY A 132 -7.14 -14.46 -8.62
C GLY A 132 -6.80 -13.24 -7.77
N ILE A 133 -5.54 -13.17 -7.37
CA ILE A 133 -4.98 -12.01 -6.70
C ILE A 133 -3.56 -11.75 -7.18
N CYS A 134 -3.27 -10.51 -7.53
CA CYS A 134 -1.99 -10.01 -7.98
C CYS A 134 -1.57 -8.87 -7.06
N SER A 135 -0.49 -9.02 -6.31
CA SER A 135 0.03 -7.98 -5.44
C SER A 135 1.34 -7.46 -5.99
N LEU A 136 1.38 -6.16 -6.29
CA LEU A 136 2.48 -5.50 -6.97
C LEU A 136 3.46 -4.93 -5.95
N GLU A 137 4.76 -4.97 -6.29
CA GLU A 137 5.80 -4.23 -5.60
C GLU A 137 6.14 -2.98 -6.41
N ALA A 138 5.96 -1.80 -5.84
CA ALA A 138 6.33 -0.55 -6.50
C ALA A 138 7.86 -0.45 -6.65
N ARG A 139 8.32 0.45 -7.56
CA ARG A 139 9.75 0.77 -7.67
C ARG A 139 10.33 1.12 -6.30
N GLU A 140 11.56 0.75 -6.02
CA GLU A 140 12.28 0.94 -4.76
C GLU A 140 11.62 0.30 -3.51
N HIS A 141 10.53 -0.44 -3.69
CA HIS A 141 9.89 -1.21 -2.62
C HIS A 141 10.09 -2.73 -2.80
N GLY A 142 10.52 -3.16 -3.94
CA GLY A 142 10.74 -4.56 -4.32
C GLY A 142 10.99 -4.71 -5.82
N SER A 143 10.50 -3.77 -6.63
CA SER A 143 10.88 -3.61 -8.03
C SER A 143 12.07 -2.66 -8.16
N TYR A 144 12.87 -2.83 -9.21
CA TYR A 144 14.05 -2.04 -9.48
C TYR A 144 13.99 -1.45 -10.89
N VAL A 145 14.30 -0.15 -11.02
CA VAL A 145 14.32 0.54 -12.32
C VAL A 145 15.63 1.31 -12.47
N SER A 146 16.32 1.08 -13.57
CA SER A 146 17.63 1.68 -13.86
C SER A 146 17.72 2.24 -15.26
N SER A 147 18.71 3.12 -15.46
CA SER A 147 19.09 3.60 -16.77
C SER A 147 19.71 2.48 -17.60
N PRO A 148 19.31 2.28 -18.88
CA PRO A 148 19.91 1.28 -19.76
C PRO A 148 21.40 1.55 -20.03
N SER A 149 21.82 2.81 -20.02
CA SER A 149 23.19 3.21 -20.37
C SER A 149 24.17 3.16 -19.21
N SER A 150 23.74 3.52 -17.98
CA SER A 150 24.64 3.60 -16.82
C SER A 150 24.35 2.52 -15.77
N SER A 151 23.24 1.83 -15.89
CA SER A 151 22.70 0.93 -14.85
C SER A 151 22.46 1.63 -13.50
N GLU A 152 22.47 2.95 -13.47
CA GLU A 152 22.13 3.71 -12.27
C GLU A 152 20.61 3.68 -12.02
N GLU A 153 20.23 3.71 -10.76
CA GLU A 153 18.84 3.78 -10.34
C GLU A 153 18.15 5.06 -10.88
N ILE A 154 16.96 4.90 -11.47
CA ILE A 154 16.13 6.04 -11.86
C ILE A 154 15.17 6.35 -10.73
N LEU A 155 15.47 7.41 -9.97
CA LEU A 155 14.63 7.90 -8.90
C LEU A 155 13.57 8.85 -9.45
N ASP A 156 12.46 8.30 -9.93
CA ASP A 156 11.28 9.06 -10.33
C ASP A 156 10.03 8.42 -9.70
N PHE A 157 9.43 9.14 -8.74
CA PHE A 157 8.21 8.76 -8.05
C PHE A 157 7.04 9.67 -8.41
N SER A 158 7.11 10.34 -9.57
CA SER A 158 5.94 11.05 -10.10
C SER A 158 4.77 10.09 -10.23
N ILE A 159 3.57 10.61 -10.03
CA ILE A 159 2.38 9.75 -10.05
C ILE A 159 2.16 9.15 -11.43
N GLU A 160 2.54 9.84 -12.49
CA GLU A 160 2.51 9.37 -13.87
C GLU A 160 3.43 8.17 -14.06
N THR A 161 4.63 8.22 -13.52
CA THR A 161 5.60 7.11 -13.57
C THR A 161 5.10 5.91 -12.77
N LEU A 162 4.54 6.11 -11.57
CA LEU A 162 3.97 5.01 -10.78
C LEU A 162 2.75 4.36 -11.46
N VAL A 163 1.95 5.15 -12.18
CA VAL A 163 0.85 4.63 -13.01
C VAL A 163 1.39 3.81 -14.18
N ALA A 164 2.42 4.31 -14.87
CA ALA A 164 3.06 3.60 -15.98
C ALA A 164 3.65 2.26 -15.54
N ASP A 165 4.42 2.24 -14.44
CA ASP A 165 4.96 1.01 -13.85
C ASP A 165 3.85 0.00 -13.50
N THR A 166 2.76 0.49 -12.89
CA THR A 166 1.64 -0.37 -12.54
C THR A 166 1.01 -1.02 -13.75
N LEU A 167 0.81 -0.25 -14.84
CA LEU A 167 0.28 -0.77 -16.09
C LEU A 167 1.24 -1.74 -16.78
N ALA A 168 2.55 -1.46 -16.74
CA ALA A 168 3.59 -2.35 -17.24
C ALA A 168 3.60 -3.68 -16.48
N MET A 169 3.53 -3.65 -15.15
CA MET A 169 3.40 -4.87 -14.34
C MET A 169 2.15 -5.68 -14.67
N ILE A 170 0.99 -5.02 -14.86
CA ILE A 170 -0.26 -5.69 -15.24
C ILE A 170 -0.12 -6.36 -16.61
N GLU A 171 0.44 -5.67 -17.59
CA GLU A 171 0.67 -6.22 -18.94
C GLU A 171 1.70 -7.36 -18.90
N GLY A 172 2.80 -7.20 -18.15
CA GLY A 172 3.82 -8.24 -17.97
C GLY A 172 3.24 -9.51 -17.33
N VAL A 173 2.38 -9.38 -16.32
CA VAL A 173 1.64 -10.53 -15.73
C VAL A 173 0.75 -11.18 -16.77
N LYS A 174 -0.02 -10.40 -17.52
CA LYS A 174 -0.89 -10.91 -18.59
C LYS A 174 -0.10 -11.72 -19.61
N GLN A 175 1.04 -11.20 -20.07
CA GLN A 175 1.93 -11.89 -21.01
C GLN A 175 2.52 -13.16 -20.42
N ARG A 176 3.04 -13.09 -19.18
CA ARG A 176 3.64 -14.23 -18.48
C ARG A 176 2.67 -15.38 -18.26
N GLN A 177 1.37 -15.06 -18.05
CA GLN A 177 0.29 -16.05 -17.89
C GLN A 177 -0.32 -16.51 -19.23
N GLY A 178 0.08 -15.92 -20.34
CA GLY A 178 -0.47 -16.23 -21.67
C GLY A 178 -1.94 -15.82 -21.84
N TRP A 179 -2.43 -14.86 -21.06
CA TRP A 179 -3.81 -14.40 -21.18
C TRP A 179 -3.99 -13.54 -22.43
N LYS A 180 -4.94 -13.89 -23.28
CA LYS A 180 -5.27 -13.08 -24.48
C LYS A 180 -5.80 -11.70 -24.09
N THR A 181 -6.63 -11.65 -23.05
CA THR A 181 -7.16 -10.44 -22.44
C THR A 181 -6.93 -10.50 -20.94
N LEU A 182 -6.76 -9.35 -20.30
CA LEU A 182 -6.70 -9.27 -18.84
C LEU A 182 -8.02 -9.85 -18.29
N PRO A 183 -8.01 -10.71 -17.26
CA PRO A 183 -9.23 -11.13 -16.58
C PRO A 183 -10.06 -9.94 -16.09
N PRO A 184 -11.39 -10.06 -15.92
CA PRO A 184 -12.18 -9.03 -15.23
C PRO A 184 -11.52 -8.66 -13.91
N SER A 185 -11.09 -7.39 -13.76
CA SER A 185 -10.17 -6.99 -12.71
C SER A 185 -10.76 -5.95 -11.76
N VAL A 186 -10.39 -6.05 -10.50
CA VAL A 186 -10.67 -5.06 -9.46
C VAL A 186 -9.33 -4.52 -8.95
N LEU A 187 -9.09 -3.21 -9.14
CA LEU A 187 -7.91 -2.56 -8.57
C LEU A 187 -8.14 -2.25 -7.10
N ILE A 188 -7.15 -2.51 -6.24
CA ILE A 188 -7.21 -2.20 -4.81
C ILE A 188 -5.93 -1.44 -4.44
N GLY A 189 -6.07 -0.19 -3.98
CA GLY A 189 -4.93 0.63 -3.61
C GLY A 189 -5.01 1.13 -2.18
N HIS A 190 -3.91 1.00 -1.44
CA HIS A 190 -3.76 1.56 -0.10
C HIS A 190 -2.88 2.82 -0.16
N SER A 191 -3.33 3.93 0.44
CA SER A 191 -2.56 5.18 0.54
C SER A 191 -2.04 5.63 -0.85
N LEU A 192 -0.73 5.72 -1.09
CA LEU A 192 -0.13 6.00 -2.41
C LEU A 192 -0.71 5.10 -3.50
N GLY A 193 -0.83 3.78 -3.24
CA GLY A 193 -1.47 2.86 -4.17
C GLY A 193 -2.92 3.23 -4.48
N GLY A 194 -3.65 3.83 -3.51
CA GLY A 194 -4.98 4.38 -3.73
C GLY A 194 -4.99 5.52 -4.75
N ALA A 195 -3.99 6.40 -4.71
CA ALA A 195 -3.83 7.48 -5.70
C ALA A 195 -3.53 6.91 -7.10
N VAL A 196 -2.66 5.90 -7.20
CA VAL A 196 -2.29 5.24 -8.46
C VAL A 196 -3.52 4.56 -9.09
N VAL A 197 -4.23 3.70 -8.35
CA VAL A 197 -5.40 2.98 -8.89
C VAL A 197 -6.54 3.92 -9.26
N THR A 198 -6.70 5.03 -8.54
CA THR A 198 -7.70 6.07 -8.86
C THR A 198 -7.40 6.72 -10.21
N ARG A 199 -6.14 7.06 -10.50
CA ARG A 199 -5.75 7.62 -11.80
C ARG A 199 -5.96 6.61 -12.94
N ILE A 200 -5.58 5.35 -12.77
CA ILE A 200 -5.82 4.29 -13.77
C ILE A 200 -7.33 4.15 -14.06
N ALA A 201 -8.16 4.13 -13.01
CA ALA A 201 -9.61 4.02 -13.14
C ALA A 201 -10.23 5.25 -13.82
N ALA A 202 -9.75 6.47 -13.48
CA ALA A 202 -10.24 7.71 -14.08
C ALA A 202 -9.84 7.84 -15.55
N ASN A 203 -8.64 7.40 -15.93
CA ASN A 203 -8.14 7.43 -17.30
C ASN A 203 -8.78 6.36 -18.19
N GLY A 204 -9.39 5.33 -17.60
CA GLY A 204 -10.05 4.26 -18.36
C GLY A 204 -9.11 3.35 -19.15
N THR A 205 -7.82 3.33 -18.81
CA THR A 205 -6.77 2.60 -19.55
C THR A 205 -7.03 1.10 -19.68
N LEU A 206 -7.63 0.49 -18.66
CA LEU A 206 -7.95 -0.95 -18.67
C LEU A 206 -9.29 -1.28 -19.36
N GLY A 207 -10.02 -0.27 -19.82
CA GLY A 207 -11.28 -0.44 -20.56
C GLY A 207 -12.32 -1.27 -19.83
N ALA A 208 -12.96 -2.17 -20.55
CA ALA A 208 -14.01 -3.06 -20.02
C ALA A 208 -13.48 -4.13 -19.04
N GLN A 209 -12.15 -4.34 -18.97
CA GLN A 209 -11.57 -5.29 -18.04
C GLN A 209 -11.54 -4.76 -16.61
N LEU A 210 -11.60 -3.44 -16.42
CA LEU A 210 -11.74 -2.84 -15.08
C LEU A 210 -13.21 -2.86 -14.66
N VAL A 211 -13.58 -3.84 -13.84
CA VAL A 211 -14.95 -3.98 -13.33
C VAL A 211 -15.19 -3.19 -12.04
N GLY A 212 -14.12 -2.88 -11.29
CA GLY A 212 -14.19 -2.08 -10.08
C GLY A 212 -12.84 -1.61 -9.59
N PHE A 213 -12.85 -0.65 -8.67
CA PHE A 213 -11.66 -0.27 -7.91
C PHE A 213 -12.01 0.11 -6.46
N ALA A 214 -11.08 -0.13 -5.56
CA ALA A 214 -11.22 0.18 -4.14
C ALA A 214 -10.00 0.99 -3.66
N VAL A 215 -10.29 2.02 -2.88
CA VAL A 215 -9.28 2.86 -2.22
C VAL A 215 -9.36 2.62 -0.72
N LEU A 216 -8.20 2.32 -0.12
CA LEU A 216 -8.09 1.98 1.29
C LEU A 216 -7.39 3.10 2.05
N ASP A 217 -8.11 3.67 3.01
CA ASP A 217 -7.68 4.61 4.06
C ASP A 217 -6.97 5.88 3.57
N VAL A 218 -7.37 6.38 2.40
CA VAL A 218 -6.88 7.63 1.86
C VAL A 218 -7.97 8.40 1.12
N VAL A 219 -8.01 9.71 1.35
CA VAL A 219 -8.69 10.74 0.53
C VAL A 219 -7.77 11.94 0.46
N GLU A 220 -7.95 12.81 -0.54
CA GLU A 220 -7.06 13.94 -0.82
C GLU A 220 -6.80 14.83 0.39
N GLY A 221 -7.86 15.33 1.04
CA GLY A 221 -7.75 16.27 2.15
C GLY A 221 -6.96 15.69 3.33
N SER A 222 -7.34 14.50 3.81
CA SER A 222 -6.66 13.87 4.93
C SER A 222 -5.24 13.39 4.58
N ALA A 223 -4.97 13.08 3.32
CA ALA A 223 -3.63 12.71 2.86
C ALA A 223 -2.69 13.92 2.92
N ILE A 224 -3.08 15.06 2.32
CA ILE A 224 -2.27 16.27 2.32
C ILE A 224 -2.01 16.75 3.75
N GLU A 225 -3.01 16.72 4.64
CA GLU A 225 -2.83 17.03 6.05
C GLU A 225 -1.81 16.09 6.74
N ALA A 226 -1.88 14.79 6.47
CA ALA A 226 -0.95 13.81 7.03
C ALA A 226 0.51 14.04 6.59
N LEU A 227 0.75 14.59 5.39
CA LEU A 227 2.10 14.89 4.89
C LEU A 227 2.83 15.90 5.77
N LEU A 228 2.11 16.81 6.44
CA LEU A 228 2.71 17.78 7.36
C LEU A 228 3.47 17.10 8.51
N HIS A 229 3.05 15.89 8.90
CA HIS A 229 3.64 15.12 9.98
C HIS A 229 4.59 14.02 9.51
N MET A 230 4.67 13.76 8.19
CA MET A 230 5.43 12.64 7.64
C MET A 230 6.92 12.71 7.97
N LYS A 231 7.55 13.89 7.89
CA LYS A 231 8.97 14.04 8.25
C LYS A 231 9.25 13.65 9.70
N THR A 232 8.42 14.14 10.63
CA THR A 232 8.52 13.81 12.06
C THR A 232 8.34 12.33 12.29
N TYR A 233 7.37 11.72 11.61
CA TYR A 233 7.14 10.28 11.67
C TYR A 233 8.37 9.50 11.17
N LEU A 234 8.95 9.85 10.03
CA LEU A 234 10.13 9.17 9.49
C LEU A 234 11.34 9.30 10.42
N ALA A 235 11.56 10.49 11.01
CA ALA A 235 12.64 10.72 11.98
C ALA A 235 12.45 9.94 13.29
N SER A 236 11.21 9.60 13.66
CA SER A 236 10.92 8.83 14.88
C SER A 236 11.09 7.32 14.72
N ARG A 237 11.25 6.81 13.48
CA ARG A 237 11.44 5.39 13.25
C ARG A 237 12.86 4.96 13.63
N PRO A 238 13.07 3.73 14.16
CA PRO A 238 14.40 3.16 14.27
C PRO A 238 15.10 3.14 12.91
N SER A 239 16.35 3.54 12.85
CA SER A 239 17.13 3.48 11.59
C SER A 239 17.46 2.04 11.18
N SER A 240 17.53 1.11 12.14
CA SER A 240 17.83 -0.29 11.91
C SER A 240 17.34 -1.18 13.06
N PHE A 241 17.32 -2.48 12.84
CA PHE A 241 16.91 -3.50 13.81
C PHE A 241 17.99 -4.58 13.90
N ALA A 242 18.14 -5.19 15.09
CA ALA A 242 19.04 -6.32 15.27
C ALA A 242 18.51 -7.62 14.63
N SER A 243 17.20 -7.73 14.48
CA SER A 243 16.53 -8.89 13.85
C SER A 243 15.19 -8.48 13.25
N VAL A 244 14.67 -9.33 12.35
CA VAL A 244 13.32 -9.19 11.80
C VAL A 244 12.26 -9.27 12.91
N ASP A 245 12.46 -10.14 13.90
CA ASP A 245 11.54 -10.26 15.05
C ASP A 245 11.49 -8.97 15.88
N GLN A 246 12.63 -8.28 16.04
CA GLN A 246 12.64 -6.96 16.67
C GLN A 246 11.81 -5.94 15.87
N ALA A 247 11.91 -5.95 14.55
CA ALA A 247 11.11 -5.09 13.69
C ALA A 247 9.62 -5.42 13.77
N ILE A 248 9.23 -6.71 13.73
CA ILE A 248 7.85 -7.15 13.93
C ILE A 248 7.31 -6.63 15.26
N ASN A 249 8.06 -6.84 16.34
CA ASN A 249 7.68 -6.36 17.67
C ASN A 249 7.55 -4.85 17.75
N TRP A 250 8.43 -4.10 17.05
CA TRP A 250 8.32 -2.64 16.98
C TRP A 250 7.03 -2.20 16.29
N HIS A 251 6.66 -2.81 15.15
CA HIS A 251 5.42 -2.50 14.45
C HIS A 251 4.18 -2.75 15.30
N ILE A 252 4.17 -3.84 16.07
CA ILE A 252 3.05 -4.15 16.99
C ILE A 252 2.99 -3.15 18.15
N ARG A 253 4.13 -2.83 18.78
CA ARG A 253 4.18 -1.89 19.91
C ARG A 253 3.84 -0.45 19.51
N SER A 254 4.35 0.01 18.37
CA SER A 254 4.04 1.32 17.80
C SER A 254 2.62 1.40 17.22
N ARG A 255 1.92 0.27 17.12
CA ARG A 255 0.58 0.14 16.52
C ARG A 255 0.51 0.57 15.04
N THR A 256 1.64 0.62 14.34
CA THR A 256 1.67 0.80 12.88
C THR A 256 1.03 -0.41 12.20
N ILE A 257 1.25 -1.61 12.74
CA ILE A 257 0.50 -2.82 12.39
C ILE A 257 -0.09 -3.38 13.69
N LYS A 258 -1.40 -3.69 13.69
CA LYS A 258 -2.11 -4.12 14.91
C LYS A 258 -2.23 -5.63 15.04
N ASP A 259 -2.23 -6.32 13.92
CA ASP A 259 -2.39 -7.77 13.85
C ASP A 259 -1.03 -8.44 13.68
N LEU A 260 -0.74 -9.42 14.54
CA LEU A 260 0.56 -10.09 14.57
C LEU A 260 0.82 -10.93 13.31
N GLU A 261 -0.20 -11.59 12.77
CA GLU A 261 -0.03 -12.40 11.56
C GLU A 261 0.22 -11.49 10.34
N SER A 262 -0.46 -10.34 10.28
CA SER A 262 -0.18 -9.31 9.26
C SER A 262 1.25 -8.77 9.39
N ALA A 263 1.74 -8.53 10.61
CA ALA A 263 3.11 -8.09 10.83
C ALA A 263 4.14 -9.15 10.42
N LYS A 264 3.93 -10.41 10.79
CA LYS A 264 4.79 -11.52 10.37
C LYS A 264 4.81 -11.72 8.85
N ALA A 265 3.67 -11.45 8.19
CA ALA A 265 3.57 -11.58 6.75
C ALA A 265 4.29 -10.44 6.00
N SER A 266 4.15 -9.19 6.46
CA SER A 266 4.58 -8.01 5.69
C SER A 266 5.91 -7.41 6.12
N VAL A 267 6.25 -7.44 7.42
CA VAL A 267 7.47 -6.76 7.93
C VAL A 267 8.78 -7.33 7.36
N PRO A 268 8.94 -8.65 7.16
CA PRO A 268 10.19 -9.15 6.59
C PRO A 268 10.57 -8.52 5.25
N SER A 269 9.58 -8.25 4.37
CA SER A 269 9.80 -7.66 3.06
C SER A 269 10.06 -6.14 3.07
N LEU A 270 9.80 -5.47 4.20
CA LEU A 270 10.16 -4.05 4.41
C LEU A 270 11.65 -3.83 4.62
N LEU A 271 12.40 -4.89 4.89
CA LEU A 271 13.76 -4.83 5.38
C LEU A 271 14.74 -5.50 4.43
N ILE A 272 15.98 -5.01 4.43
CA ILE A 272 17.12 -5.66 3.81
C ILE A 272 18.24 -5.82 4.83
N PRO A 273 19.03 -6.91 4.75
CA PRO A 273 20.20 -7.05 5.59
C PRO A 273 21.28 -6.05 5.14
N LYS A 274 21.93 -5.41 6.13
CA LYS A 274 23.11 -4.59 5.92
C LYS A 274 24.03 -4.81 7.11
N ASP A 275 25.24 -5.30 6.87
CA ASP A 275 26.16 -5.75 7.90
C ASP A 275 25.45 -6.74 8.85
N ASP A 276 25.55 -6.55 10.16
CA ASP A 276 24.88 -7.38 11.18
C ASP A 276 23.48 -6.87 11.57
N ARG A 277 22.86 -6.00 10.74
CA ARG A 277 21.59 -5.35 11.05
C ARG A 277 20.60 -5.46 9.90
N TRP A 278 19.36 -5.12 10.20
CA TRP A 278 18.26 -5.01 9.24
C TRP A 278 17.88 -3.53 9.09
N ILE A 279 17.93 -3.00 7.88
CA ILE A 279 17.56 -1.62 7.56
C ILE A 279 16.31 -1.59 6.70
N TRP A 280 15.67 -0.43 6.62
CA TRP A 280 14.53 -0.23 5.73
C TRP A 280 14.97 -0.38 4.27
N ARG A 281 14.20 -1.17 3.51
CA ARG A 281 14.40 -1.35 2.07
C ARG A 281 14.26 -0.02 1.33
N THR A 282 13.19 0.74 1.67
CA THR A 282 12.82 1.97 0.98
C THR A 282 13.19 3.19 1.83
N ASP A 283 14.01 4.08 1.28
CA ASP A 283 14.25 5.40 1.85
C ASP A 283 13.16 6.37 1.39
N LEU A 284 12.12 6.49 2.19
CA LEU A 284 10.99 7.39 1.90
C LEU A 284 11.37 8.87 1.87
N ALA A 285 12.45 9.28 2.54
CA ALA A 285 12.87 10.68 2.53
C ALA A 285 13.25 11.15 1.12
N ARG A 286 13.81 10.25 0.29
CA ARG A 286 14.16 10.52 -1.11
C ARG A 286 12.94 10.84 -1.98
N THR A 287 11.74 10.41 -1.58
CA THR A 287 10.50 10.59 -2.36
C THR A 287 9.73 11.86 -2.00
N GLN A 288 10.21 12.65 -1.05
CA GLN A 288 9.48 13.78 -0.47
C GLN A 288 8.96 14.79 -1.50
N ARG A 289 9.72 15.06 -2.56
CA ARG A 289 9.36 16.07 -3.58
C ARG A 289 8.06 15.76 -4.34
N TRP A 290 7.60 14.48 -4.30
CA TRP A 290 6.38 14.04 -5.01
C TRP A 290 5.17 13.83 -4.08
N TRP A 291 5.32 13.91 -2.76
CA TRP A 291 4.27 13.51 -1.81
C TRP A 291 2.96 14.26 -2.01
N GLU A 292 3.00 15.58 -2.23
CA GLU A 292 1.80 16.39 -2.45
C GLU A 292 1.13 16.07 -3.79
N GLU A 293 1.94 15.93 -4.84
CA GLU A 293 1.49 15.57 -6.18
C GLU A 293 0.71 14.25 -6.20
N TRP A 294 1.14 13.25 -5.42
CA TRP A 294 0.46 11.96 -5.38
C TRP A 294 -1.03 12.07 -5.11
N PHE A 295 -1.44 12.98 -4.24
CA PHE A 295 -2.81 13.08 -3.75
C PHE A 295 -3.60 14.23 -4.36
N THR A 296 -2.94 15.21 -4.95
CA THR A 296 -3.60 16.38 -5.55
C THR A 296 -4.59 15.97 -6.65
N GLY A 297 -5.85 16.39 -6.51
CA GLY A 297 -6.94 16.09 -7.45
C GLY A 297 -7.50 14.67 -7.33
N MET A 298 -7.05 13.88 -6.34
CA MET A 298 -7.45 12.47 -6.19
C MET A 298 -8.95 12.31 -5.97
N SER A 299 -9.58 13.15 -5.15
CA SER A 299 -11.00 13.04 -4.83
C SER A 299 -11.88 13.28 -6.06
N GLY A 300 -11.54 14.28 -6.88
CA GLY A 300 -12.21 14.52 -8.16
C GLY A 300 -12.01 13.39 -9.18
N LEU A 301 -10.81 12.82 -9.24
CA LEU A 301 -10.52 11.64 -10.07
C LEU A 301 -11.33 10.42 -9.62
N PHE A 302 -11.41 10.18 -8.30
CA PHE A 302 -12.19 9.08 -7.74
C PHE A 302 -13.67 9.19 -8.15
N LEU A 303 -14.25 10.40 -8.10
CA LEU A 303 -15.64 10.63 -8.53
C LEU A 303 -15.84 10.41 -10.04
N ARG A 304 -14.83 10.70 -10.88
CA ARG A 304 -14.89 10.50 -12.34
C ARG A 304 -14.72 9.06 -12.79
N GLY A 305 -14.09 8.19 -12.01
CA GLY A 305 -13.91 6.79 -12.33
C GLY A 305 -15.24 6.14 -12.73
N ARG A 306 -15.28 5.37 -13.82
CA ARG A 306 -16.52 4.82 -14.41
C ARG A 306 -16.85 3.41 -13.91
N ALA A 307 -15.85 2.66 -13.44
CA ALA A 307 -16.05 1.32 -12.87
C ALA A 307 -16.76 1.39 -11.50
N ALA A 308 -17.24 0.25 -11.01
CA ALA A 308 -17.72 0.16 -9.63
C ALA A 308 -16.61 0.63 -8.68
N LYS A 309 -16.97 1.38 -7.64
CA LYS A 309 -15.98 1.98 -6.74
C LYS A 309 -16.31 1.78 -5.29
N ALA A 310 -15.28 1.54 -4.47
CA ALA A 310 -15.39 1.43 -3.03
C ALA A 310 -14.34 2.31 -2.36
N LEU A 311 -14.72 2.92 -1.23
CA LEU A 311 -13.82 3.67 -0.37
C LEU A 311 -13.92 3.08 1.04
N VAL A 312 -12.79 2.61 1.57
CA VAL A 312 -12.70 2.03 2.92
C VAL A 312 -11.87 2.97 3.78
N LEU A 313 -12.46 3.57 4.79
CA LEU A 313 -11.81 4.52 5.69
C LEU A 313 -11.77 4.00 7.12
N ALA A 314 -10.73 4.34 7.86
CA ALA A 314 -10.63 4.04 9.29
C ALA A 314 -11.64 4.85 10.14
N GLY A 315 -12.13 5.98 9.61
CA GLY A 315 -13.16 6.83 10.22
C GLY A 315 -13.88 7.67 9.17
N THR A 316 -15.14 7.94 9.36
CA THR A 316 -15.97 8.78 8.44
C THR A 316 -15.62 10.26 8.51
N ASP A 317 -14.98 10.70 9.59
CA ASP A 317 -14.42 12.03 9.80
C ASP A 317 -13.28 12.39 8.81
N ARG A 318 -12.75 11.40 8.10
CA ARG A 318 -11.72 11.59 7.08
C ARG A 318 -12.26 11.95 5.69
N LEU A 319 -13.57 11.87 5.48
CA LEU A 319 -14.17 12.16 4.17
C LEU A 319 -14.03 13.66 3.88
N ASP A 320 -13.42 14.02 2.76
CA ASP A 320 -13.25 15.40 2.37
C ASP A 320 -14.53 16.01 1.76
N LYS A 321 -14.51 17.34 1.61
CA LYS A 321 -15.68 18.11 1.15
C LYS A 321 -16.10 17.72 -0.28
N GLU A 322 -15.17 17.44 -1.15
CA GLU A 322 -15.45 17.11 -2.55
C GLU A 322 -16.20 15.78 -2.67
N LEU A 323 -15.76 14.76 -1.92
CA LEU A 323 -16.43 13.47 -1.84
C LEU A 323 -17.80 13.57 -1.19
N MET A 324 -17.94 14.39 -0.11
CA MET A 324 -19.24 14.64 0.52
C MET A 324 -20.22 15.31 -0.44
N VAL A 325 -19.80 16.32 -1.20
CA VAL A 325 -20.63 16.99 -2.19
C VAL A 325 -21.02 16.05 -3.33
N GLY A 326 -20.06 15.26 -3.83
CA GLY A 326 -20.33 14.24 -4.85
C GLY A 326 -21.39 13.25 -4.39
N GLN A 327 -21.36 12.85 -3.11
CA GLN A 327 -22.34 11.99 -2.48
C GLN A 327 -23.74 12.65 -2.47
N MET A 328 -23.82 13.90 -2.06
CA MET A 328 -25.10 14.64 -2.00
C MET A 328 -25.73 14.89 -3.38
N GLN A 329 -24.93 14.97 -4.44
CA GLN A 329 -25.38 15.18 -5.82
C GLN A 329 -25.89 13.91 -6.52
N GLY A 330 -26.01 12.80 -5.80
CA GLY A 330 -26.51 11.54 -6.36
C GLY A 330 -25.58 10.90 -7.39
N LYS A 331 -24.30 11.31 -7.45
CA LYS A 331 -23.29 10.55 -8.21
C LYS A 331 -23.23 9.14 -7.60
N PRO A 332 -23.07 8.06 -8.43
CA PRO A 332 -23.07 6.71 -7.90
C PRO A 332 -22.15 6.64 -6.68
N LEU A 333 -22.77 6.40 -5.52
CA LEU A 333 -22.07 6.39 -4.24
C LEU A 333 -20.99 5.33 -4.23
N PRO A 334 -19.75 5.66 -3.87
CA PRO A 334 -18.83 4.65 -3.44
C PRO A 334 -19.42 3.91 -2.25
N LEU A 335 -19.28 2.60 -2.19
CA LEU A 335 -19.51 1.85 -0.97
C LEU A 335 -18.51 2.35 0.07
N VAL A 336 -18.93 3.28 0.94
CA VAL A 336 -18.08 3.75 2.04
C VAL A 336 -18.19 2.74 3.17
N LEU A 337 -17.13 1.98 3.39
CA LEU A 337 -17.02 1.03 4.49
C LEU A 337 -16.17 1.65 5.60
N GLN A 338 -16.74 1.70 6.81
CA GLN A 338 -15.97 2.07 7.99
C GLN A 338 -15.31 0.82 8.58
N ALA A 339 -13.99 0.83 8.66
CA ALA A 339 -13.27 -0.21 9.37
C ALA A 339 -13.64 -0.14 10.88
N LYS A 340 -14.41 -1.10 11.40
CA LYS A 340 -14.73 -1.15 12.83
C LYS A 340 -13.43 -1.27 13.63
N ARG A 341 -13.19 -0.36 14.56
CA ARG A 341 -12.21 -0.56 15.62
C ARG A 341 -12.66 -1.75 16.47
N SER A 342 -12.08 -2.92 16.28
CA SER A 342 -12.33 -4.07 17.13
C SER A 342 -11.79 -3.77 18.54
N LYS A 343 -12.67 -3.47 19.49
CA LYS A 343 -12.42 -3.88 20.87
C LYS A 343 -12.44 -5.39 20.84
N GLN A 344 -11.38 -6.02 21.39
CA GLN A 344 -11.27 -7.47 21.54
C GLN A 344 -12.61 -8.15 21.71
N SER A 345 -13.06 -8.92 20.73
CA SER A 345 -14.04 -9.97 20.94
C SER A 345 -13.98 -10.92 19.75
N ARG A 346 -13.91 -12.17 20.07
CA ARG A 346 -13.95 -13.36 19.23
C ARG A 346 -14.93 -13.19 18.07
N LEU A 347 -14.50 -13.45 16.85
CA LEU A 347 -15.36 -13.70 15.72
C LEU A 347 -16.22 -14.93 16.02
N THR A 348 -17.42 -14.71 16.48
CA THR A 348 -18.53 -15.63 16.29
C THR A 348 -19.15 -15.28 14.95
N THR A 349 -19.00 -16.17 14.03
CA THR A 349 -19.76 -16.25 12.77
C THR A 349 -21.24 -16.23 13.12
N GLN A 350 -21.97 -15.21 12.70
CA GLN A 350 -23.40 -15.34 12.46
C GLN A 350 -23.71 -14.76 11.10
N SER A 351 -24.27 -15.66 10.30
CA SER A 351 -24.85 -15.50 9.00
C SER A 351 -25.79 -14.30 8.89
N ILE A 352 -25.67 -13.50 7.83
CA ILE A 352 -26.78 -13.27 6.89
C ILE A 352 -26.14 -12.95 5.53
#